data_9f5b97aead99ed979be906cf71170b7e
#
_entry.id   9f5b97aead99ed979be906cf71170b7e
#
_cell.length_a   1.000
_cell.length_b   1.000
_cell.length_c   1.000
_cell.angle_alpha   90.00
_cell.angle_beta   90.00
_cell.angle_gamma   90.00
#
_symmetry.space_group_name_H-M   'P 1'
#
loop_
_entity.id
_entity.type
_entity.pdbx_description
1 polymer ?
#
loop_
_entity_poly.entity_id
_entity_poly.type
_entity_poly.pdbx_seq_one_letter_code
_entity_poly.pdbx_strand_id
1 'polypeptide(L)'
;MDVTFKDQSLDRLETDAGFSGGFGNAIVRAYRKAMQHIRAATDERTFYARRSFRFEKLQGRREGQYSMRLNDQWRLIIELRAEGAKKVVHVVEIADYH
;
A
#
# COMPACT_ATOMS: atom_id res chain seq x y z
N MET A 1 6.56 9.72 -2.54
CA MET A 1 5.17 10.19 -2.76
C MET A 1 4.50 10.48 -1.44
N ASP A 2 3.67 11.48 -1.40
CA ASP A 2 2.83 11.74 -0.23
C ASP A 2 1.78 10.64 -0.10
N VAL A 3 1.35 10.40 1.12
CA VAL A 3 0.43 9.31 1.45
C VAL A 3 -0.72 9.82 2.30
N THR A 4 -1.91 9.35 1.98
CA THR A 4 -3.09 9.49 2.83
C THR A 4 -3.63 8.10 3.15
N PHE A 5 -4.46 7.99 4.16
CA PHE A 5 -5.01 6.72 4.62
C PHE A 5 -6.53 6.79 4.70
N LYS A 6 -7.19 5.73 4.25
CA LYS A 6 -8.63 5.60 4.41
C LYS A 6 -9.02 5.41 5.88
N ASP A 7 -8.16 4.72 6.64
CA ASP A 7 -8.41 4.33 8.03
C ASP A 7 -7.21 4.74 8.87
N GLN A 8 -7.48 5.33 10.03
CA GLN A 8 -6.45 5.77 10.97
C GLN A 8 -5.57 4.62 11.47
N SER A 9 -6.10 3.40 11.51
CA SER A 9 -5.33 2.23 11.92
C SER A 9 -4.19 1.93 10.95
N LEU A 10 -4.36 2.23 9.65
CA LEU A 10 -3.30 2.04 8.65
C LEU A 10 -2.16 3.05 8.83
N ASP A 11 -2.49 4.28 9.19
CA ASP A 11 -1.49 5.29 9.55
C ASP A 11 -0.72 4.86 10.80
N ARG A 12 -1.44 4.43 11.82
CA ARG A 12 -0.86 3.97 13.07
C ARG A 12 0.03 2.74 12.86
N LEU A 13 -0.38 1.83 11.98
CA LEU A 13 0.40 0.64 11.66
C LEU A 13 1.77 1.00 11.05
N GLU A 14 1.83 2.07 10.29
CA GLU A 14 3.10 2.55 9.72
C GLU A 14 4.02 3.15 10.79
N THR A 15 3.47 3.94 11.71
CA THR A 15 4.26 4.84 12.57
C THR A 15 4.45 4.36 14.01
N ASP A 16 3.54 3.54 14.52
CA ASP A 16 3.58 3.06 15.90
C ASP A 16 4.15 1.64 15.95
N ALA A 17 5.40 1.52 16.40
CA ALA A 17 6.10 0.23 16.46
C ALA A 17 5.39 -0.80 17.33
N GLY A 18 4.63 -0.36 18.33
CA GLY A 18 3.89 -1.26 19.23
C GLY A 18 2.52 -1.67 18.74
N PHE A 19 2.08 -1.14 17.59
CA PHE A 19 0.75 -1.42 17.06
C PHE A 19 0.82 -2.45 15.92
N SER A 20 0.06 -3.52 16.00
CA SER A 20 0.01 -4.55 14.96
C SER A 20 -1.30 -4.58 14.17
N GLY A 21 -2.34 -3.90 14.67
CA GLY A 21 -3.65 -3.90 14.02
C GLY A 21 -4.30 -5.27 13.91
N GLY A 22 -3.84 -6.25 14.70
CA GLY A 22 -4.32 -7.63 14.63
C GLY A 22 -3.61 -8.47 13.57
N PHE A 23 -2.63 -7.91 12.85
CA PHE A 23 -1.86 -8.65 11.84
C PHE A 23 -0.65 -9.33 12.48
N GLY A 24 -0.21 -10.44 11.88
CA GLY A 24 1.03 -11.11 12.29
C GLY A 24 2.26 -10.28 11.97
N ASN A 25 3.36 -10.56 12.65
CA ASN A 25 4.60 -9.80 12.53
C ASN A 25 5.14 -9.72 11.09
N ALA A 26 5.01 -10.81 10.33
CA ALA A 26 5.51 -10.84 8.94
C ALA A 26 4.76 -9.85 8.06
N ILE A 27 3.45 -9.75 8.23
CA ILE A 27 2.61 -8.81 7.47
C ILE A 27 2.92 -7.37 7.88
N VAL A 28 3.06 -7.12 9.17
CA VAL A 28 3.39 -5.79 9.69
C VAL A 28 4.73 -5.31 9.11
N ARG A 29 5.74 -6.17 9.10
CA ARG A 29 7.05 -5.83 8.53
C ARG A 29 6.96 -5.58 7.03
N ALA A 30 6.23 -6.42 6.31
CA ALA A 30 6.04 -6.26 4.86
C ALA A 30 5.31 -4.95 4.55
N TYR A 31 4.29 -4.61 5.33
CA TYR A 31 3.56 -3.36 5.20
C TYR A 31 4.47 -2.15 5.41
N ARG A 32 5.24 -2.14 6.49
CA ARG A 32 6.15 -1.03 6.80
C ARG A 32 7.22 -0.87 5.74
N LYS A 33 7.74 -1.98 5.20
CA LYS A 33 8.70 -1.95 4.12
C LYS A 33 8.08 -1.39 2.84
N ALA A 34 6.87 -1.81 2.50
CA ALA A 34 6.14 -1.28 1.35
C ALA A 34 5.91 0.23 1.50
N MET A 35 5.54 0.68 2.68
CA MET A 35 5.34 2.11 2.96
C MET A 35 6.62 2.92 2.78
N GLN A 36 7.77 2.38 3.18
CA GLN A 36 9.06 3.03 2.95
C GLN A 36 9.32 3.23 1.45
N HIS A 37 9.06 2.21 0.64
CA HIS A 37 9.21 2.31 -0.81
C HIS A 37 8.24 3.32 -1.42
N ILE A 38 6.99 3.33 -0.95
CA ILE A 38 5.98 4.28 -1.43
C ILE A 38 6.42 5.71 -1.15
N ARG A 39 6.85 5.97 0.07
CA ARG A 39 7.27 7.33 0.47
C ARG A 39 8.52 7.79 -0.28
N ALA A 40 9.45 6.89 -0.58
CA ALA A 40 10.67 7.21 -1.32
C ALA A 40 10.47 7.38 -2.81
N ALA A 41 9.37 6.86 -3.37
CA ALA A 41 9.11 6.90 -4.81
C ALA A 41 8.72 8.30 -5.27
N THR A 42 9.10 8.64 -6.51
CA THR A 42 8.62 9.86 -7.18
C THR A 42 7.28 9.64 -7.86
N ASP A 43 7.07 8.44 -8.41
CA ASP A 43 5.79 8.05 -9.01
C ASP A 43 5.65 6.52 -9.05
N GLU A 44 4.52 6.04 -9.59
CA GLU A 44 4.16 4.62 -9.62
C GLU A 44 5.04 3.74 -10.51
N ARG A 45 5.85 4.31 -11.38
CA ARG A 45 6.77 3.52 -12.23
C ARG A 45 7.73 2.70 -11.39
N THR A 46 8.14 3.22 -10.25
CA THR A 46 8.99 2.51 -9.28
C THR A 46 8.32 1.23 -8.78
N PHE A 47 7.02 1.27 -8.58
CA PHE A 47 6.27 0.09 -8.09
C PHE A 47 6.19 -0.99 -9.15
N TYR A 48 5.96 -0.63 -10.41
CA TYR A 48 5.97 -1.58 -11.52
C TYR A 48 7.36 -2.21 -11.73
N ALA A 49 8.41 -1.42 -11.55
CA ALA A 49 9.78 -1.89 -11.73
C ALA A 49 10.21 -2.90 -10.67
N ARG A 50 9.60 -2.87 -9.48
CA ARG A 50 9.92 -3.80 -8.40
C ARG A 50 9.07 -5.05 -8.51
N ARG A 51 9.63 -6.11 -9.10
CA ARG A 51 8.90 -7.36 -9.40
C ARG A 51 8.24 -8.00 -8.18
N SER A 52 8.89 -7.92 -7.02
CA SER A 52 8.36 -8.53 -5.79
C SER A 52 7.03 -7.91 -5.34
N PHE A 53 6.73 -6.69 -5.76
CA PHE A 53 5.46 -6.06 -5.45
C PHE A 53 4.30 -6.59 -6.28
N ARG A 54 4.57 -7.16 -7.45
CA ARG A 54 3.52 -7.58 -8.40
C ARG A 54 2.44 -6.52 -8.50
N PHE A 55 2.87 -5.28 -8.66
CA PHE A 55 1.98 -4.12 -8.70
C PHE A 55 1.08 -4.21 -9.92
N GLU A 56 -0.23 -4.18 -9.71
CA GLU A 56 -1.20 -4.31 -10.79
C GLU A 56 -2.44 -3.48 -10.55
N LYS A 57 -3.04 -3.04 -11.66
CA LYS A 57 -4.30 -2.32 -11.67
C LYS A 57 -5.43 -3.33 -11.51
N LEU A 58 -6.38 -3.03 -10.62
CA LEU A 58 -7.52 -3.89 -10.35
C LEU A 58 -8.71 -3.53 -11.22
N GLN A 59 -9.64 -4.47 -11.36
CA GLN A 59 -10.82 -4.33 -12.21
C GLN A 59 -12.08 -4.66 -11.41
N GLY A 60 -13.25 -4.52 -12.06
CA GLY A 60 -14.53 -4.82 -11.45
C GLY A 60 -14.85 -3.86 -10.31
N ARG A 61 -15.21 -4.41 -9.16
CA ARG A 61 -15.58 -3.61 -7.97
C ARG A 61 -14.44 -2.77 -7.43
N ARG A 62 -13.19 -3.12 -7.76
CA ARG A 62 -12.01 -2.41 -7.33
C ARG A 62 -11.41 -1.54 -8.43
N GLU A 63 -12.19 -1.21 -9.44
CA GLU A 63 -11.72 -0.32 -10.50
C GLU A 63 -11.24 1.01 -9.90
N GLY A 64 -10.10 1.49 -10.39
CA GLY A 64 -9.44 2.67 -9.83
C GLY A 64 -8.48 2.37 -8.69
N GLN A 65 -8.41 1.11 -8.25
CA GLN A 65 -7.49 0.67 -7.21
C GLN A 65 -6.37 -0.18 -7.80
N TYR A 66 -5.28 -0.31 -7.03
CA TYR A 66 -4.11 -1.11 -7.39
C TYR A 66 -3.77 -2.02 -6.23
N SER A 67 -3.17 -3.16 -6.52
CA SER A 67 -2.67 -4.06 -5.49
C SER A 67 -1.16 -4.15 -5.52
N MET A 68 -0.57 -4.23 -4.33
CA MET A 68 0.85 -4.42 -4.12
C MET A 68 1.03 -5.62 -3.19
N ARG A 69 1.77 -6.64 -3.65
CA ARG A 69 1.94 -7.88 -2.90
C ARG A 69 2.73 -7.63 -1.60
N LEU A 70 2.19 -8.08 -0.49
CA LEU A 70 2.91 -8.12 0.79
C LEU A 70 3.51 -9.52 1.04
N ASN A 71 2.71 -10.55 0.79
CA ASN A 71 3.16 -11.95 0.77
C ASN A 71 2.19 -12.77 -0.11
N ASP A 72 2.23 -14.10 -0.04
CA ASP A 72 1.39 -14.94 -0.89
C ASP A 72 -0.10 -14.77 -0.63
N GLN A 73 -0.48 -14.34 0.56
CA GLN A 73 -1.88 -14.21 0.98
C GLN A 73 -2.37 -12.77 0.97
N TRP A 74 -1.52 -11.81 1.37
CA TRP A 74 -1.94 -10.45 1.68
C TRP A 74 -1.45 -9.45 0.65
N ARG A 75 -2.35 -8.51 0.29
CA ARG A 75 -2.10 -7.42 -0.64
C ARG A 75 -2.39 -6.07 0.00
N LEU A 76 -1.56 -5.09 -0.31
CA LEU A 76 -1.84 -3.71 0.03
C LEU A 76 -2.64 -3.09 -1.12
N ILE A 77 -3.83 -2.60 -0.83
CA ILE A 77 -4.70 -1.95 -1.81
C ILE A 77 -4.50 -0.44 -1.69
N ILE A 78 -4.18 0.18 -2.81
CA ILE A 78 -3.95 1.63 -2.88
C ILE A 78 -4.73 2.25 -4.05
N GLU A 79 -4.92 3.56 -3.97
CA GLU A 79 -5.37 4.40 -5.08
C GLU A 79 -4.30 5.42 -5.39
N LEU A 80 -4.19 5.79 -6.65
CA LEU A 80 -3.32 6.89 -7.08
C LEU A 80 -4.21 8.10 -7.35
N ARG A 81 -4.03 9.13 -6.56
CA ARG A 81 -4.85 10.35 -6.64
C ARG A 81 -4.00 11.53 -7.10
N ALA A 82 -4.59 12.40 -7.88
CA ALA A 82 -3.94 13.65 -8.28
C ALA A 82 -4.36 14.76 -7.33
N GLU A 83 -3.37 15.48 -6.78
CA GLU A 83 -3.58 16.71 -6.02
C GLU A 83 -2.75 17.80 -6.67
N GLY A 84 -3.39 18.61 -7.53
CA GLY A 84 -2.68 19.57 -8.36
C GLY A 84 -1.71 18.85 -9.28
N ALA A 85 -0.43 19.26 -9.28
CA ALA A 85 0.62 18.62 -10.09
C ALA A 85 1.20 17.35 -9.44
N LYS A 86 0.80 17.02 -8.19
CA LYS A 86 1.34 15.90 -7.45
C LYS A 86 0.44 14.68 -7.54
N LYS A 87 1.06 13.49 -7.52
CA LYS A 87 0.35 12.24 -7.28
C LYS A 87 0.50 11.85 -5.82
N VAL A 88 -0.60 11.41 -5.22
CA VAL A 88 -0.67 10.99 -3.83
C VAL A 88 -1.13 9.54 -3.80
N VAL A 89 -0.51 8.74 -2.96
CA VAL A 89 -0.94 7.36 -2.71
C VAL A 89 -1.94 7.38 -1.56
N HIS A 90 -3.15 6.92 -1.85
CA HIS A 90 -4.18 6.72 -0.81
C HIS A 90 -4.23 5.25 -0.45
N VAL A 91 -3.85 4.93 0.78
CA VAL A 91 -3.82 3.55 1.28
C VAL A 91 -5.22 3.16 1.72
N VAL A 92 -5.77 2.11 1.10
CA VAL A 92 -7.16 1.71 1.30
C VAL A 92 -7.30 0.62 2.36
N GLU A 93 -6.58 -0.49 2.19
CA GLU A 93 -6.64 -1.61 3.13
C GLU A 93 -5.53 -2.63 2.87
N ILE A 94 -5.34 -3.50 3.85
CA ILE A 94 -4.57 -4.74 3.67
C ILE A 94 -5.62 -5.84 3.46
N ALA A 95 -5.66 -6.41 2.27
CA ALA A 95 -6.68 -7.36 1.85
C ALA A 95 -6.13 -8.78 1.77
N ASP A 96 -6.95 -9.74 2.21
CA ASP A 96 -6.69 -11.16 2.03
C ASP A 96 -7.03 -11.52 0.58
N TYR A 97 -6.06 -12.04 -0.16
CA TYR A 97 -6.18 -12.25 -1.59
C TYR A 97 -6.17 -13.74 -1.92
N HIS A 98 -7.33 -14.31 -1.93
CA HIS A 98 -7.55 -15.70 -2.36
C HIS A 98 -8.39 -15.74 -3.62
#